data_6238fd03718fed5e25731424a282fd03
#
_entry.id   6238fd03718fed5e25731424a282fd03
#
_cell.length_a   1.000
_cell.length_b   1.000
_cell.length_c   1.000
_cell.angle_alpha   90.00
_cell.angle_beta   90.00
_cell.angle_gamma   90.00
#
_symmetry.space_group_name_H-M   'P 1'
#
loop_
_entity.id
_entity.type
_entity.pdbx_description
1 polymer ?
#
loop_
_entity_poly.entity_id
_entity_poly.type
_entity_poly.pdbx_seq_one_letter_code
_entity_poly.pdbx_strand_id
1 'polypeptide(L)'
;RTLAPLTQLSGTMARWSNVKTALEGLNAIALAPQDAGEDRNFLRREDIEGAFALRELQFRYDDEGAPTLDITALDIKPGQKIAVLGANGSGKSSMLKVLAGLYAPTRGRVLLDGAEMSQIDPRDIRRNVGYLGQDVRLFAGSLRDNLNLGGLERDDDRLLEALDFSGLGPFV
;
A
#
# COMPACT_ATOMS: atom_id res chain seq x y z
N ARG A 1 -44.38 -22.12 33.92
CA ARG A 1 -43.91 -20.73 34.03
C ARG A 1 -42.37 -20.58 34.15
N THR A 2 -41.61 -21.67 34.14
CA THR A 2 -40.12 -21.65 34.30
C THR A 2 -39.33 -21.65 32.99
N LEU A 3 -39.95 -21.80 31.84
CA LEU A 3 -39.26 -21.84 30.54
C LEU A 3 -38.85 -20.45 29.98
N ALA A 4 -39.59 -19.39 30.33
CA ALA A 4 -39.30 -18.03 29.86
C ALA A 4 -37.94 -17.49 30.32
N PRO A 5 -37.46 -17.71 31.58
CA PRO A 5 -36.14 -17.26 31.99
C PRO A 5 -35.00 -18.01 31.27
N LEU A 6 -35.20 -19.29 30.92
CA LEU A 6 -34.19 -20.08 30.19
C LEU A 6 -33.99 -19.60 28.75
N THR A 7 -35.07 -19.23 28.08
CA THR A 7 -34.96 -18.65 26.73
C THR A 7 -34.34 -17.24 26.73
N GLN A 8 -34.58 -16.45 27.79
CA GLN A 8 -33.91 -15.17 27.98
C GLN A 8 -32.40 -15.30 28.21
N LEU A 9 -31.99 -16.31 29.03
CA LEU A 9 -30.56 -16.60 29.26
C LEU A 9 -29.86 -17.01 27.98
N SER A 10 -30.44 -17.86 27.14
CA SER A 10 -29.85 -18.26 25.86
C SER A 10 -29.73 -17.08 24.88
N GLY A 11 -30.73 -16.21 24.85
CA GLY A 11 -30.67 -14.97 24.04
C GLY A 11 -29.60 -13.99 24.51
N THR A 12 -29.38 -13.91 25.83
CA THR A 12 -28.32 -13.02 26.38
C THR A 12 -26.93 -13.59 26.09
N MET A 13 -26.76 -14.92 26.18
CA MET A 13 -25.50 -15.57 25.81
C MET A 13 -25.15 -15.36 24.30
N ALA A 14 -26.15 -15.49 23.43
CA ALA A 14 -25.94 -15.22 22.00
C ALA A 14 -25.51 -13.79 21.71
N ARG A 15 -26.16 -12.81 22.39
CA ARG A 15 -25.77 -11.39 22.27
C ARG A 15 -24.36 -11.14 22.80
N TRP A 16 -23.99 -11.75 23.90
CA TRP A 16 -22.63 -11.67 24.47
C TRP A 16 -21.58 -12.20 23.50
N SER A 17 -21.84 -13.36 22.87
CA SER A 17 -20.95 -13.91 21.84
C SER A 17 -20.75 -12.97 20.66
N ASN A 18 -21.82 -12.34 20.16
CA ASN A 18 -21.74 -11.38 19.07
C ASN A 18 -20.94 -10.13 19.45
N VAL A 19 -21.14 -9.61 20.68
CA VAL A 19 -20.37 -8.47 21.20
C VAL A 19 -18.90 -8.83 21.32
N LYS A 20 -18.57 -10.01 21.83
CA LYS A 20 -17.19 -10.47 21.95
C LYS A 20 -16.50 -10.57 20.58
N THR A 21 -17.15 -11.16 19.58
CA THR A 21 -16.61 -11.25 18.22
C THR A 21 -16.41 -9.87 17.59
N ALA A 22 -17.36 -8.95 17.79
CA ALA A 22 -17.21 -7.57 17.30
C ALA A 22 -16.03 -6.84 17.99
N LEU A 23 -15.84 -7.05 19.29
CA LEU A 23 -14.74 -6.46 20.05
C LEU A 23 -13.39 -7.04 19.64
N GLU A 24 -13.31 -8.35 19.39
CA GLU A 24 -12.12 -9.02 18.85
C GLU A 24 -11.77 -8.45 17.45
N GLY A 25 -12.77 -8.23 16.59
CA GLY A 25 -12.57 -7.61 15.29
C GLY A 25 -12.05 -6.16 15.39
N LEU A 26 -12.61 -5.37 16.29
CA LEU A 26 -12.14 -3.99 16.54
C LEU A 26 -10.72 -3.98 17.13
N ASN A 27 -10.42 -4.88 18.07
CA ASN A 27 -9.09 -5.00 18.64
C ASN A 27 -8.06 -5.43 17.59
N ALA A 28 -8.42 -6.33 16.68
CA ALA A 28 -7.53 -6.75 15.60
C ALA A 28 -7.15 -5.56 14.69
N ILE A 29 -8.10 -4.66 14.43
CA ILE A 29 -7.84 -3.43 13.64
C ILE A 29 -7.02 -2.43 14.47
N ALA A 30 -7.39 -2.22 15.74
CA ALA A 30 -6.71 -1.24 16.60
C ALA A 30 -5.26 -1.62 16.94
N LEU A 31 -4.99 -2.92 17.03
CA LEU A 31 -3.65 -3.46 17.33
C LEU A 31 -2.87 -3.84 16.06
N ALA A 32 -3.45 -3.63 14.88
CA ALA A 32 -2.73 -3.88 13.64
C ALA A 32 -1.44 -3.04 13.58
N PRO A 33 -0.31 -3.63 13.16
CA PRO A 33 0.95 -2.89 13.06
C PRO A 33 0.78 -1.73 12.08
N GLN A 34 1.16 -0.53 12.52
CA GLN A 34 1.16 0.66 11.67
C GLN A 34 2.46 0.73 10.88
N ASP A 35 2.37 1.06 9.58
CA ASP A 35 3.53 1.24 8.70
C ASP A 35 4.50 2.32 9.20
N ALA A 36 3.95 3.40 9.76
CA ALA A 36 4.68 4.51 10.34
C ALA A 36 4.40 4.57 11.85
N GLY A 37 4.98 3.65 12.63
CA GLY A 37 4.94 3.73 14.08
C GLY A 37 5.66 4.99 14.55
N GLU A 38 5.07 5.74 15.48
CA GLU A 38 5.63 7.00 16.02
C GLU A 38 7.02 6.83 16.65
N ASP A 39 7.40 5.60 17.02
CA ASP A 39 8.66 5.27 17.69
C ASP A 39 9.82 4.89 16.74
N ARG A 40 9.63 4.92 15.43
CA ARG A 40 10.71 4.63 14.48
C ARG A 40 11.34 5.91 13.96
N ASN A 41 12.65 6.06 14.17
CA ASN A 41 13.46 7.11 13.55
C ASN A 41 13.67 6.76 12.05
N PHE A 42 12.74 7.21 11.22
CA PHE A 42 12.87 7.09 9.77
C PHE A 42 13.81 8.17 9.22
N LEU A 43 14.51 7.82 8.14
CA LEU A 43 15.22 8.79 7.33
C LEU A 43 14.21 9.66 6.57
N ARG A 44 14.29 10.96 6.75
CA ARG A 44 13.51 11.92 5.96
C ARG A 44 14.18 12.15 4.60
N ARG A 45 13.41 11.95 3.54
CA ARG A 45 13.83 12.18 2.16
C ARG A 45 12.73 12.91 1.40
N GLU A 46 12.83 14.23 1.36
CA GLU A 46 11.83 15.08 0.68
C GLU A 46 11.97 14.97 -0.84
N ASP A 47 13.21 14.87 -1.34
CA ASP A 47 13.52 14.71 -2.74
C ASP A 47 14.04 13.29 -3.02
N ILE A 48 13.41 12.61 -3.97
CA ILE A 48 13.76 11.26 -4.43
C ILE A 48 14.04 11.33 -5.93
N GLU A 49 15.26 10.95 -6.33
CA GLU A 49 15.68 10.91 -7.74
C GLU A 49 15.14 9.68 -8.47
N GLY A 50 14.89 8.61 -7.73
CA GLY A 50 14.29 7.38 -8.24
C GLY A 50 15.28 6.35 -8.75
N ALA A 51 16.49 6.30 -8.18
CA ALA A 51 17.41 5.19 -8.38
C ALA A 51 17.02 4.00 -7.51
N PHE A 52 16.71 2.84 -8.11
CA PHE A 52 16.45 1.63 -7.35
C PHE A 52 17.59 0.63 -7.49
N ALA A 53 17.91 -0.04 -6.38
CA ALA A 53 18.82 -1.18 -6.39
C ALA A 53 18.22 -2.32 -5.54
N LEU A 54 17.96 -3.46 -6.17
CA LEU A 54 17.46 -4.68 -5.52
C LEU A 54 18.66 -5.60 -5.30
N ARG A 55 18.72 -6.19 -4.12
CA ARG A 55 19.82 -7.12 -3.75
C ARG A 55 19.27 -8.33 -3.01
N GLU A 56 19.49 -9.53 -3.54
CA GLU A 56 19.05 -10.82 -2.98
C GLU A 56 17.58 -10.81 -2.58
N LEU A 57 16.75 -10.13 -3.37
CA LEU A 57 15.37 -9.86 -3.04
C LEU A 57 14.50 -11.10 -3.22
N GLN A 58 13.85 -11.53 -2.17
CA GLN A 58 12.77 -12.51 -2.20
C GLN A 58 11.50 -11.91 -1.63
N PHE A 59 10.38 -12.23 -2.26
CA PHE A 59 9.06 -11.84 -1.79
C PHE A 59 8.08 -13.01 -1.90
N ARG A 60 7.25 -13.15 -0.87
CA ARG A 60 6.16 -14.14 -0.77
C ARG A 60 4.91 -13.45 -0.25
N TYR A 61 3.75 -13.91 -0.68
CA TYR A 61 2.46 -13.50 -0.09
C TYR A 61 2.16 -14.30 1.17
N ASP A 62 2.55 -15.58 1.18
CA ASP A 62 2.38 -16.51 2.30
C ASP A 62 3.75 -17.08 2.69
N ASP A 63 3.89 -17.45 3.96
CA ASP A 63 5.17 -17.99 4.48
C ASP A 63 5.50 -19.37 3.91
N GLU A 64 4.51 -20.08 3.36
CA GLU A 64 4.66 -21.42 2.80
C GLU A 64 4.76 -21.37 1.27
N GLY A 65 5.75 -22.09 0.71
CA GLY A 65 5.88 -22.25 -0.74
C GLY A 65 7.06 -21.52 -1.39
N ALA A 66 7.12 -21.59 -2.72
CA ALA A 66 8.16 -20.93 -3.51
C ALA A 66 7.98 -19.40 -3.49
N PRO A 67 9.07 -18.62 -3.52
CA PRO A 67 8.97 -17.17 -3.58
C PRO A 67 8.29 -16.72 -4.88
N THR A 68 7.40 -15.73 -4.77
CA THR A 68 6.77 -15.06 -5.92
C THR A 68 7.78 -14.23 -6.70
N LEU A 69 8.77 -13.67 -5.99
CA LEU A 69 9.92 -12.97 -6.57
C LEU A 69 11.19 -13.56 -6.00
N ASP A 70 12.17 -13.77 -6.88
CA ASP A 70 13.54 -14.15 -6.54
C ASP A 70 14.48 -13.43 -7.50
N ILE A 71 15.08 -12.33 -7.02
CA ILE A 71 15.88 -11.41 -7.82
C ILE A 71 17.23 -11.22 -7.14
N THR A 72 18.28 -11.76 -7.73
CA THR A 72 19.65 -11.64 -7.19
C THR A 72 20.11 -10.20 -7.19
N ALA A 73 20.00 -9.51 -8.31
CA ALA A 73 20.34 -8.09 -8.42
C ALA A 73 19.58 -7.43 -9.57
N LEU A 74 19.14 -6.20 -9.34
CA LEU A 74 18.58 -5.35 -10.38
C LEU A 74 18.89 -3.90 -10.03
N ASP A 75 19.42 -3.15 -10.99
CA ASP A 75 19.70 -1.72 -10.85
C ASP A 75 18.85 -0.95 -11.85
N ILE A 76 18.16 0.08 -11.37
CA ILE A 76 17.33 1.01 -12.14
C ILE A 76 17.89 2.41 -11.91
N LYS A 77 18.23 3.10 -12.99
CA LYS A 77 18.76 4.46 -12.92
C LYS A 77 17.63 5.51 -12.92
N PRO A 78 17.86 6.69 -12.35
CA PRO A 78 16.90 7.79 -12.41
C PRO A 78 16.48 8.09 -13.85
N GLY A 79 15.20 8.37 -14.06
CA GLY A 79 14.63 8.70 -15.37
C GLY A 79 14.55 7.54 -16.37
N GLN A 80 14.98 6.35 -16.01
CA GLN A 80 14.93 5.18 -16.88
C GLN A 80 13.49 4.70 -17.08
N LYS A 81 13.09 4.47 -18.34
CA LYS A 81 11.80 3.86 -18.71
C LYS A 81 12.00 2.36 -18.90
N ILE A 82 11.28 1.56 -18.13
CA ILE A 82 11.44 0.11 -18.10
C ILE A 82 10.11 -0.58 -18.43
N ALA A 83 10.15 -1.53 -19.36
CA ALA A 83 9.05 -2.46 -19.61
C ALA A 83 9.36 -3.81 -18.96
N VAL A 84 8.43 -4.31 -18.14
CA VAL A 84 8.55 -5.64 -17.51
C VAL A 84 7.67 -6.62 -18.25
N LEU A 85 8.29 -7.59 -18.91
CA LEU A 85 7.62 -8.61 -19.74
C LEU A 85 7.73 -9.98 -19.07
N GLY A 86 6.74 -10.82 -19.31
CA GLY A 86 6.70 -12.18 -18.77
C GLY A 86 5.30 -12.80 -18.80
N ALA A 87 5.21 -14.10 -18.57
CA ALA A 87 3.96 -14.86 -18.51
C ALA A 87 3.05 -14.36 -17.37
N ASN A 88 1.76 -14.72 -17.43
CA ASN A 88 0.84 -14.47 -16.32
C ASN A 88 1.32 -15.24 -15.08
N GLY A 89 1.26 -14.59 -13.90
CA GLY A 89 1.75 -15.19 -12.67
C GLY A 89 3.26 -15.12 -12.44
N SER A 90 4.05 -14.54 -13.35
CA SER A 90 5.52 -14.43 -13.18
C SER A 90 6.00 -13.36 -12.16
N GLY A 91 5.11 -12.78 -11.38
CA GLY A 91 5.49 -11.84 -10.32
C GLY A 91 5.63 -10.37 -10.76
N LYS A 92 5.33 -9.98 -12.01
CA LYS A 92 5.46 -8.59 -12.49
C LYS A 92 4.77 -7.55 -11.61
N SER A 93 3.50 -7.79 -11.31
CA SER A 93 2.71 -6.89 -10.45
C SER A 93 3.22 -6.88 -9.00
N SER A 94 3.74 -8.02 -8.52
CA SER A 94 4.35 -8.11 -7.19
C SER A 94 5.64 -7.30 -7.11
N MET A 95 6.47 -7.33 -8.15
CA MET A 95 7.68 -6.53 -8.25
C MET A 95 7.34 -5.03 -8.22
N LEU A 96 6.35 -4.58 -8.99
CA LEU A 96 5.91 -3.18 -8.98
C LEU A 96 5.39 -2.76 -7.60
N LYS A 97 4.64 -3.62 -6.91
CA LYS A 97 4.15 -3.34 -5.55
C LYS A 97 5.28 -3.25 -4.52
N VAL A 98 6.32 -4.09 -4.65
CA VAL A 98 7.52 -4.00 -3.80
C VAL A 98 8.28 -2.71 -4.06
N LEU A 99 8.50 -2.34 -5.33
CA LEU A 99 9.14 -1.08 -5.72
C LEU A 99 8.35 0.15 -5.28
N ALA A 100 7.01 0.07 -5.28
CA ALA A 100 6.14 1.13 -4.78
C ALA A 100 6.07 1.23 -3.24
N GLY A 101 6.76 0.34 -2.51
CA GLY A 101 6.73 0.30 -1.04
C GLY A 101 5.41 -0.20 -0.46
N LEU A 102 4.55 -0.84 -1.26
CA LEU A 102 3.29 -1.43 -0.80
C LEU A 102 3.50 -2.76 -0.08
N TYR A 103 4.59 -3.45 -0.39
CA TYR A 103 5.00 -4.69 0.25
C TYR A 103 6.48 -4.64 0.61
N ALA A 104 6.82 -5.10 1.79
CA ALA A 104 8.20 -5.31 2.19
C ALA A 104 8.73 -6.64 1.62
N PRO A 105 9.98 -6.72 1.20
CA PRO A 105 10.59 -7.99 0.82
C PRO A 105 10.66 -8.94 2.01
N THR A 106 10.46 -10.25 1.77
CA THR A 106 10.59 -11.29 2.79
C THR A 106 12.07 -11.52 3.13
N ARG A 107 12.95 -11.34 2.14
CA ARG A 107 14.41 -11.44 2.27
C ARG A 107 15.09 -10.47 1.30
N GLY A 108 16.34 -10.11 1.63
CA GLY A 108 17.07 -9.14 0.84
C GLY A 108 16.64 -7.72 1.12
N ARG A 109 16.93 -6.79 0.21
CA ARG A 109 16.65 -5.36 0.40
C ARG A 109 16.40 -4.64 -0.90
N VAL A 110 15.62 -3.57 -0.79
CA VAL A 110 15.44 -2.57 -1.83
C VAL A 110 16.06 -1.27 -1.36
N LEU A 111 16.98 -0.75 -2.14
CA LEU A 111 17.53 0.59 -1.91
C LEU A 111 16.88 1.57 -2.86
N LEU A 112 16.54 2.74 -2.34
CA LEU A 112 16.01 3.88 -3.07
C LEU A 112 16.97 5.06 -2.86
N ASP A 113 17.60 5.52 -3.94
CA ASP A 113 18.67 6.52 -3.92
C ASP A 113 19.80 6.19 -2.91
N GLY A 114 20.17 4.91 -2.85
CA GLY A 114 21.23 4.39 -1.98
C GLY A 114 20.83 4.17 -0.52
N ALA A 115 19.64 4.58 -0.09
CA ALA A 115 19.13 4.30 1.25
C ALA A 115 18.21 3.06 1.24
N GLU A 116 18.24 2.26 2.28
CA GLU A 116 17.33 1.13 2.40
C GLU A 116 15.88 1.63 2.56
N MET A 117 15.00 1.19 1.67
CA MET A 117 13.62 1.67 1.58
C MET A 117 12.83 1.48 2.88
N SER A 118 13.13 0.43 3.64
CA SER A 118 12.55 0.16 4.95
C SER A 118 12.91 1.20 6.03
N GLN A 119 13.97 1.99 5.80
CA GLN A 119 14.44 3.04 6.71
C GLN A 119 13.92 4.43 6.32
N ILE A 120 13.38 4.60 5.11
CA ILE A 120 12.82 5.88 4.64
C ILE A 120 11.41 6.03 5.20
N ASP A 121 11.05 7.28 5.57
CA ASP A 121 9.67 7.56 6.00
C ASP A 121 8.68 7.15 4.89
N PRO A 122 7.73 6.26 5.17
CA PRO A 122 6.74 5.83 4.18
C PRO A 122 5.94 6.98 3.56
N ARG A 123 5.81 8.10 4.27
CA ARG A 123 5.14 9.31 3.78
C ARG A 123 5.95 9.96 2.65
N ASP A 124 7.26 9.98 2.78
CA ASP A 124 8.16 10.55 1.76
C ASP A 124 8.18 9.65 0.51
N ILE A 125 8.18 8.32 0.69
CA ILE A 125 8.04 7.38 -0.43
C ILE A 125 6.72 7.63 -1.17
N ARG A 126 5.59 7.68 -0.47
CA ARG A 126 4.26 7.85 -1.07
C ARG A 126 4.07 9.21 -1.76
N ARG A 127 4.81 10.23 -1.36
CA ARG A 127 4.79 11.54 -2.03
C ARG A 127 5.53 11.53 -3.36
N ASN A 128 6.56 10.71 -3.49
CA ASN A 128 7.45 10.71 -4.64
C ASN A 128 7.21 9.52 -5.59
N VAL A 129 6.54 8.46 -5.13
CA VAL A 129 6.30 7.25 -5.93
C VAL A 129 4.81 7.12 -6.24
N GLY A 130 4.44 7.32 -7.50
CA GLY A 130 3.10 7.03 -7.99
C GLY A 130 2.95 5.56 -8.37
N TYR A 131 1.87 4.92 -7.91
CA TYR A 131 1.51 3.56 -8.29
C TYR A 131 0.13 3.54 -8.94
N LEU A 132 0.06 3.06 -10.18
CA LEU A 132 -1.19 2.85 -10.91
C LEU A 132 -1.42 1.35 -11.08
N GLY A 133 -2.42 0.81 -10.36
CA GLY A 133 -2.82 -0.59 -10.46
C GLY A 133 -3.79 -0.86 -11.62
N GLN A 134 -4.14 -2.13 -11.82
CA GLN A 134 -5.14 -2.51 -12.83
C GLN A 134 -6.58 -2.20 -12.37
N ASP A 135 -6.85 -2.32 -11.08
CA ASP A 135 -8.19 -2.13 -10.48
C ASP A 135 -8.29 -0.75 -9.81
N VAL A 136 -8.27 0.30 -10.63
CA VAL A 136 -8.46 1.67 -10.14
C VAL A 136 -9.94 1.90 -9.88
N ARG A 137 -10.27 2.35 -8.67
CA ARG A 137 -11.64 2.74 -8.29
C ARG A 137 -11.63 4.17 -7.79
N LEU A 138 -12.64 4.92 -8.18
CA LEU A 138 -12.88 6.25 -7.64
C LEU A 138 -13.54 6.12 -6.26
N PHE A 139 -13.16 7.01 -5.36
CA PHE A 139 -13.79 7.15 -4.06
C PHE A 139 -15.03 8.02 -4.17
N ALA A 140 -15.98 7.80 -3.25
CA ALA A 140 -17.14 8.68 -3.14
C ALA A 140 -16.67 10.10 -2.78
N GLY A 141 -17.02 11.08 -3.60
CA GLY A 141 -16.58 12.46 -3.45
C GLY A 141 -16.54 13.18 -4.79
N SER A 142 -16.03 14.40 -4.80
CA SER A 142 -15.83 15.19 -6.01
C SER A 142 -14.66 14.66 -6.85
N LEU A 143 -14.59 15.12 -8.12
CA LEU A 143 -13.42 14.88 -8.98
C LEU A 143 -12.15 15.41 -8.33
N ARG A 144 -12.19 16.60 -7.74
CA ARG A 144 -11.09 17.20 -7.01
C ARG A 144 -10.60 16.31 -5.87
N ASP A 145 -11.50 15.74 -5.07
CA ASP A 145 -11.13 14.84 -3.97
C ASP A 145 -10.40 13.59 -4.48
N ASN A 146 -10.83 13.07 -5.63
CA ASN A 146 -10.22 11.91 -6.25
C ASN A 146 -8.87 12.20 -6.91
N LEU A 147 -8.69 13.38 -7.50
CA LEU A 147 -7.41 13.81 -8.07
C LEU A 147 -6.38 14.12 -6.99
N ASN A 148 -6.84 14.67 -5.87
CA ASN A 148 -5.98 15.13 -4.78
C ASN A 148 -6.13 14.25 -3.53
N LEU A 149 -6.06 12.94 -3.70
CA LEU A 149 -6.09 12.00 -2.59
C LEU A 149 -4.93 12.27 -1.62
N GLY A 150 -5.27 12.66 -0.39
CA GLY A 150 -4.30 13.04 0.63
C GLY A 150 -4.02 14.55 0.73
N GLY A 151 -4.66 15.37 -0.10
CA GLY A 151 -4.61 16.83 0.01
C GLY A 151 -3.20 17.42 -0.22
N LEU A 152 -2.37 16.77 -1.04
CA LEU A 152 -0.99 17.19 -1.30
C LEU A 152 -0.92 18.42 -2.20
N GLU A 153 -1.83 18.54 -3.17
CA GLU A 153 -1.88 19.66 -4.07
C GLU A 153 -3.00 20.63 -3.68
N ARG A 154 -2.71 21.91 -3.63
CA ARG A 154 -3.65 22.97 -3.27
C ARG A 154 -4.01 23.86 -4.44
N ASP A 155 -3.29 23.74 -5.55
CA ASP A 155 -3.45 24.52 -6.76
C ASP A 155 -4.34 23.78 -7.76
N ASP A 156 -5.53 24.32 -8.01
CA ASP A 156 -6.49 23.75 -8.95
C ASP A 156 -5.99 23.81 -10.40
N ASP A 157 -5.18 24.81 -10.76
CA ASP A 157 -4.62 24.93 -12.09
C ASP A 157 -3.71 23.73 -12.41
N ARG A 158 -2.94 23.27 -11.44
CA ARG A 158 -2.11 22.06 -11.60
C ARG A 158 -2.94 20.79 -11.72
N LEU A 159 -4.09 20.72 -11.07
CA LEU A 159 -5.02 19.59 -11.21
C LEU A 159 -5.65 19.58 -12.61
N LEU A 160 -5.98 20.77 -13.15
CA LEU A 160 -6.47 20.92 -14.52
C LEU A 160 -5.40 20.57 -15.55
N GLU A 161 -4.16 21.01 -15.36
CA GLU A 161 -3.02 20.61 -16.19
C GLU A 161 -2.84 19.10 -16.24
N ALA A 162 -2.96 18.41 -15.09
CA ALA A 162 -2.87 16.96 -15.03
C ALA A 162 -4.01 16.26 -15.79
N LEU A 163 -5.22 16.82 -15.75
CA LEU A 163 -6.36 16.34 -16.53
C LEU A 163 -6.13 16.53 -18.05
N ASP A 164 -5.66 17.71 -18.45
CA ASP A 164 -5.32 17.97 -19.85
C ASP A 164 -4.22 17.02 -20.35
N PHE A 165 -3.17 16.84 -19.58
CA PHE A 165 -2.08 15.92 -19.90
C PHE A 165 -2.58 14.47 -20.06
N SER A 166 -3.56 14.05 -19.26
CA SER A 166 -4.16 12.71 -19.36
C SER A 166 -5.23 12.58 -20.46
N GLY A 167 -5.54 13.66 -21.18
CA GLY A 167 -6.56 13.70 -22.22
C GLY A 167 -8.00 13.81 -21.69
N LEU A 168 -8.18 14.12 -20.43
CA LEU A 168 -9.48 14.26 -19.77
C LEU A 168 -9.98 15.72 -19.74
N GLY A 169 -9.15 16.71 -20.11
CA GLY A 169 -9.53 18.12 -20.12
C GLY A 169 -10.86 18.43 -20.80
N PRO A 170 -11.18 17.85 -21.99
CA PRO A 170 -12.46 18.11 -22.67
C PRO A 170 -13.71 17.62 -21.92
N PHE A 171 -13.54 16.84 -20.84
CA PHE A 171 -14.64 16.28 -20.05
C PHE A 171 -14.89 17.03 -18.73
N VAL A 172 -14.11 18.04 -18.44
CA VAL A 172 -14.16 18.89 -17.24
C VAL A 172 -14.44 20.33 -17.65
#